data_f79c5becf11750415036921d1267281f
#
_entry.id   f79c5becf11750415036921d1267281f
#
_cell.length_a   1.000
_cell.length_b   1.000
_cell.length_c   1.000
_cell.angle_alpha   90.00
_cell.angle_beta   90.00
_cell.angle_gamma   90.00
#
_symmetry.space_group_name_H-M   'P 1'
#
loop_
_entity.id
_entity.type
_entity.pdbx_description
1 polymer ?
#
loop_
_entity_poly.entity_id
_entity_poly.type
_entity_poly.pdbx_seq_one_letter_code
_entity_poly.pdbx_strand_id
1 'polypeptide(L)'
;MWRWLISLSFFVVVSCTSKNPAAASSLSLPPAGGSPNIFKRYSIRGDAEMMSGWSRSFDMSGVSFNEKMTLTLVTRRHVIMASHYRRKPGDKVVFHNRMGMRIERTLVGVIGVVGDVAVGLLDSDVPPDLKVYALPAPREDFSLLKGTTAAVTGQNRRIFFHEIDRVGSTSIAFRHPKVTKHGWGKNLVKGDSGNPSFFISKGELVLIETHTSGGGGSGPFYGSPLIQEKLSAAITTLAPGYRLRLKSL
;
A
#
# COMPACT_ATOMS: atom_id res chain seq x y z
N MET A 1 -3.53 -1.85 -81.08
CA MET A 1 -4.31 -1.93 -79.85
C MET A 1 -3.36 -2.02 -78.70
N TRP A 2 -3.09 -0.93 -78.00
CA TRP A 2 -2.21 -0.89 -76.79
C TRP A 2 -3.07 -0.77 -75.54
N ARG A 3 -3.00 -1.79 -74.66
CA ARG A 3 -3.66 -1.78 -73.37
C ARG A 3 -2.67 -1.23 -72.36
N TRP A 4 -3.00 -0.11 -71.73
CA TRP A 4 -2.30 0.44 -70.55
C TRP A 4 -2.82 -0.27 -69.27
N LEU A 5 -1.92 -0.94 -68.57
CA LEU A 5 -2.18 -1.45 -67.23
C LEU A 5 -1.81 -0.34 -66.23
N ILE A 6 -2.82 0.18 -65.52
CA ILE A 6 -2.64 1.12 -64.42
C ILE A 6 -2.44 0.28 -63.16
N SER A 7 -1.22 0.32 -62.60
CA SER A 7 -0.89 -0.29 -61.30
C SER A 7 -1.32 0.68 -60.17
N LEU A 8 -2.33 0.27 -59.40
CA LEU A 8 -2.77 1.01 -58.22
C LEU A 8 -1.93 0.55 -57.02
N SER A 9 -0.97 1.37 -56.57
CA SER A 9 -0.22 1.13 -55.36
C SER A 9 -1.02 1.60 -54.12
N PHE A 10 -1.50 0.67 -53.34
CA PHE A 10 -2.11 0.96 -52.04
C PHE A 10 -1.02 1.32 -51.03
N PHE A 11 -0.93 2.57 -50.64
CA PHE A 11 -0.17 2.98 -49.45
C PHE A 11 -0.98 2.66 -48.19
N VAL A 12 -0.56 1.65 -47.44
CA VAL A 12 -1.07 1.39 -46.10
C VAL A 12 -0.37 2.38 -45.16
N VAL A 13 -1.09 3.43 -44.76
CA VAL A 13 -0.63 4.32 -43.69
C VAL A 13 -0.88 3.59 -42.37
N VAL A 14 0.19 3.00 -41.80
CA VAL A 14 0.16 2.50 -40.44
C VAL A 14 0.18 3.71 -39.49
N SER A 15 -1.00 4.09 -39.03
CA SER A 15 -1.13 5.09 -37.96
C SER A 15 -0.65 4.48 -36.67
N CYS A 16 0.59 4.79 -36.25
CA CYS A 16 1.06 4.56 -34.92
C CYS A 16 0.31 5.47 -33.94
N THR A 17 -0.80 5.00 -33.42
CA THR A 17 -1.41 5.63 -32.25
C THR A 17 -0.47 5.42 -31.06
N SER A 18 0.34 6.42 -30.72
CA SER A 18 1.04 6.50 -29.46
C SER A 18 -0.01 6.43 -28.34
N LYS A 19 -0.11 5.28 -27.67
CA LYS A 19 -0.86 5.18 -26.42
C LYS A 19 -0.18 6.12 -25.44
N ASN A 20 -0.73 7.30 -25.23
CA ASN A 20 -0.37 8.14 -24.12
C ASN A 20 -0.46 7.26 -22.85
N PRO A 21 0.63 7.11 -22.07
CA PRO A 21 0.52 6.48 -20.77
C PRO A 21 -0.51 7.28 -19.99
N ALA A 22 -1.51 6.58 -19.45
CA ALA A 22 -2.53 7.18 -18.63
C ALA A 22 -1.83 8.04 -17.56
N ALA A 23 -2.11 9.34 -17.58
CA ALA A 23 -1.54 10.28 -16.65
C ALA A 23 -1.72 9.72 -15.24
N ALA A 24 -0.63 9.43 -14.55
CA ALA A 24 -0.66 9.09 -13.14
C ALA A 24 -1.48 10.18 -12.47
N SER A 25 -2.60 9.81 -11.84
CA SER A 25 -3.48 10.75 -11.17
C SER A 25 -2.63 11.58 -10.22
N SER A 26 -2.39 12.85 -10.58
CA SER A 26 -1.65 13.77 -9.70
C SER A 26 -2.47 13.92 -8.44
N LEU A 27 -2.02 13.29 -7.36
CA LEU A 27 -2.60 13.53 -6.06
C LEU A 27 -2.52 15.02 -5.78
N SER A 28 -3.64 15.69 -5.66
CA SER A 28 -3.62 17.02 -5.06
C SER A 28 -3.19 16.83 -3.62
N LEU A 29 -1.97 17.25 -3.31
CA LEU A 29 -1.47 17.24 -1.94
C LEU A 29 -2.42 18.04 -1.05
N PRO A 30 -2.59 17.63 0.21
CA PRO A 30 -3.44 18.36 1.13
C PRO A 30 -3.02 19.82 1.22
N PRO A 31 -3.96 20.74 1.43
CA PRO A 31 -3.64 22.16 1.62
C PRO A 31 -2.68 22.32 2.80
N ALA A 32 -1.74 23.25 2.68
CA ALA A 32 -0.85 23.62 3.76
C ALA A 32 -1.67 23.97 5.03
N GLY A 33 -1.27 23.41 6.17
CA GLY A 33 -1.92 23.67 7.47
C GLY A 33 -2.95 22.63 7.92
N GLY A 34 -3.27 21.60 7.11
CA GLY A 34 -4.13 20.50 7.56
C GLY A 34 -3.40 19.56 8.53
N SER A 35 -4.14 18.86 9.42
CA SER A 35 -3.55 17.88 10.32
C SER A 35 -3.26 16.56 9.61
N PRO A 36 -2.04 15.99 9.73
CA PRO A 36 -1.71 14.68 9.22
C PRO A 36 -2.25 13.53 10.08
N ASN A 37 -2.87 13.81 11.22
CA ASN A 37 -3.36 12.80 12.13
C ASN A 37 -4.54 12.03 11.52
N ILE A 38 -4.59 10.72 11.73
CA ILE A 38 -5.71 9.85 11.34
C ILE A 38 -6.83 9.96 12.39
N PHE A 39 -6.45 10.06 13.65
CA PHE A 39 -7.36 10.15 14.79
C PHE A 39 -7.19 11.49 15.51
N LYS A 40 -8.29 12.06 15.97
CA LYS A 40 -8.30 13.16 16.94
C LYS A 40 -7.97 12.62 18.33
N ARG A 41 -8.54 11.44 18.67
CA ARG A 41 -8.23 10.67 19.86
C ARG A 41 -8.18 9.19 19.51
N TYR A 42 -7.08 8.55 19.75
CA TYR A 42 -6.92 7.11 19.58
C TYR A 42 -7.08 6.38 20.91
N SER A 43 -7.74 5.22 20.89
CA SER A 43 -7.82 4.31 22.01
C SER A 43 -7.65 2.86 21.53
N ILE A 44 -6.77 2.11 22.15
CA ILE A 44 -6.66 0.67 21.89
C ILE A 44 -7.73 -0.14 22.64
N ARG A 45 -8.30 0.43 23.70
CA ARG A 45 -9.27 -0.23 24.60
C ARG A 45 -10.71 0.11 24.30
N GLY A 46 -10.97 1.11 23.48
CA GLY A 46 -12.32 1.57 23.15
C GLY A 46 -12.36 2.20 21.77
N ASP A 47 -13.48 2.84 21.45
CA ASP A 47 -13.65 3.55 20.21
C ASP A 47 -12.70 4.75 20.10
N ALA A 48 -12.29 5.06 18.89
CA ALA A 48 -11.46 6.19 18.56
C ALA A 48 -12.31 7.34 18.02
N GLU A 49 -11.83 8.56 18.17
CA GLU A 49 -12.40 9.74 17.51
C GLU A 49 -11.57 10.03 16.25
N MET A 50 -12.21 9.93 15.08
CA MET A 50 -11.55 10.16 13.80
C MET A 50 -11.31 11.66 13.59
N MET A 51 -10.20 12.00 12.89
CA MET A 51 -10.01 13.38 12.42
C MET A 51 -11.10 13.76 11.42
N SER A 52 -11.49 15.02 11.43
CA SER A 52 -12.15 15.70 10.33
C SER A 52 -11.08 16.33 9.42
N GLY A 53 -11.30 16.40 8.14
CA GLY A 53 -10.37 17.02 7.20
C GLY A 53 -9.77 16.02 6.20
N TRP A 54 -8.67 16.40 5.54
CA TRP A 54 -8.12 15.67 4.40
C TRP A 54 -7.68 14.24 4.73
N SER A 55 -7.14 14.00 5.93
CA SER A 55 -6.69 12.67 6.34
C SER A 55 -7.82 11.63 6.37
N ARG A 56 -9.05 12.08 6.59
CA ARG A 56 -10.24 11.21 6.56
C ARG A 56 -10.59 10.69 5.17
N SER A 57 -10.13 11.34 4.10
CA SER A 57 -10.32 10.85 2.73
C SER A 57 -9.56 9.55 2.46
N PHE A 58 -8.49 9.30 3.24
CA PHE A 58 -7.73 8.07 3.20
C PHE A 58 -8.32 7.04 4.15
N ASP A 59 -8.93 5.99 3.59
CA ASP A 59 -9.50 4.92 4.40
C ASP A 59 -8.39 4.06 5.00
N MET A 60 -8.02 4.36 6.25
CA MET A 60 -7.00 3.64 7.03
C MET A 60 -7.61 2.58 7.95
N SER A 61 -8.88 2.23 7.80
CA SER A 61 -9.58 1.26 8.67
C SER A 61 -9.00 -0.15 8.64
N GLY A 62 -8.32 -0.51 7.55
CA GLY A 62 -7.62 -1.80 7.44
C GLY A 62 -6.20 -1.82 8.02
N VAL A 63 -5.76 -0.72 8.65
CA VAL A 63 -4.47 -0.66 9.34
C VAL A 63 -4.68 -0.76 10.83
N SER A 64 -4.13 -1.80 11.44
CA SER A 64 -4.09 -1.97 12.89
C SER A 64 -2.84 -1.30 13.43
N PHE A 65 -2.96 -0.03 13.81
CA PHE A 65 -1.82 0.71 14.36
C PHE A 65 -1.41 0.19 15.74
N ASN A 66 -2.38 -0.30 16.52
CA ASN A 66 -2.18 -0.66 17.92
C ASN A 66 -1.35 0.42 18.65
N GLU A 67 -0.50 0.05 19.58
CA GLU A 67 0.52 0.93 20.15
C GLU A 67 1.87 0.75 19.45
N LYS A 68 2.12 -0.46 18.94
CA LYS A 68 3.36 -0.90 18.27
C LYS A 68 3.03 -2.04 17.31
N MET A 69 3.98 -2.39 16.44
CA MET A 69 3.89 -3.55 15.54
C MET A 69 2.62 -3.49 14.68
N THR A 70 2.59 -2.50 13.80
CA THR A 70 1.48 -2.24 12.88
C THR A 70 1.25 -3.41 11.93
N LEU A 71 -0.03 -3.70 11.66
CA LEU A 71 -0.46 -4.74 10.73
C LEU A 71 -1.43 -4.15 9.72
N THR A 72 -1.42 -4.69 8.49
CA THR A 72 -2.24 -4.18 7.39
C THR A 72 -3.04 -5.31 6.75
N LEU A 73 -4.37 -5.16 6.63
CA LEU A 73 -5.26 -6.14 6.02
C LEU A 73 -5.03 -6.26 4.51
N VAL A 74 -4.79 -7.49 4.05
CA VAL A 74 -4.66 -7.84 2.62
C VAL A 74 -5.70 -8.86 2.15
N THR A 75 -6.37 -9.53 3.09
CA THR A 75 -7.64 -10.23 2.89
C THR A 75 -8.55 -9.96 4.09
N ARG A 76 -9.77 -10.45 4.08
CA ARG A 76 -10.65 -10.30 5.25
C ARG A 76 -10.16 -11.02 6.51
N ARG A 77 -9.15 -11.89 6.38
CA ARG A 77 -8.63 -12.70 7.49
C ARG A 77 -7.11 -12.70 7.61
N HIS A 78 -6.40 -12.05 6.67
CA HIS A 78 -4.94 -12.02 6.68
C HIS A 78 -4.41 -10.60 6.77
N VAL A 79 -3.36 -10.45 7.56
CA VAL A 79 -2.61 -9.21 7.72
C VAL A 79 -1.16 -9.39 7.31
N ILE A 80 -0.54 -8.32 6.82
CA ILE A 80 0.90 -8.22 6.59
C ILE A 80 1.54 -7.39 7.70
N MET A 81 2.77 -7.74 8.10
CA MET A 81 3.60 -7.02 9.07
C MET A 81 5.08 -7.18 8.73
N ALA A 82 5.96 -6.35 9.29
CA ALA A 82 7.40 -6.55 9.19
C ALA A 82 7.83 -7.77 10.00
N SER A 83 8.64 -8.65 9.40
CA SER A 83 9.05 -9.91 10.03
C SER A 83 9.94 -9.70 11.26
N HIS A 84 10.85 -8.71 11.22
CA HIS A 84 11.72 -8.37 12.35
C HIS A 84 10.99 -7.68 13.51
N TYR A 85 9.77 -7.16 13.26
CA TYR A 85 8.97 -6.43 14.25
C TYR A 85 7.53 -6.94 14.25
N ARG A 86 7.37 -8.26 14.39
CA ARG A 86 6.09 -8.96 14.25
C ARG A 86 5.42 -9.29 15.58
N ARG A 87 4.10 -9.39 15.51
CA ARG A 87 3.26 -9.96 16.58
C ARG A 87 3.28 -11.49 16.55
N LYS A 88 2.84 -12.10 17.64
CA LYS A 88 2.81 -13.55 17.84
C LYS A 88 1.36 -14.07 17.83
N PRO A 89 1.15 -15.37 17.54
CA PRO A 89 -0.13 -16.01 17.83
C PRO A 89 -0.55 -15.79 19.30
N GLY A 90 -1.83 -15.49 19.51
CA GLY A 90 -2.39 -15.07 20.80
C GLY A 90 -2.47 -13.55 20.99
N ASP A 91 -1.71 -12.74 20.24
CA ASP A 91 -1.76 -11.28 20.35
C ASP A 91 -3.09 -10.72 19.83
N LYS A 92 -3.61 -9.72 20.54
CA LYS A 92 -4.80 -8.97 20.12
C LYS A 92 -4.44 -7.95 19.04
N VAL A 93 -5.27 -7.90 18.01
CA VAL A 93 -5.17 -6.97 16.88
C VAL A 93 -6.40 -6.08 16.87
N VAL A 94 -6.20 -4.78 16.97
CA VAL A 94 -7.29 -3.80 17.06
C VAL A 94 -7.31 -2.93 15.81
N PHE A 95 -8.45 -2.92 15.14
CA PHE A 95 -8.76 -2.00 14.06
C PHE A 95 -9.81 -0.99 14.52
N HIS A 96 -9.90 0.12 13.80
CA HIS A 96 -10.99 1.08 13.94
C HIS A 96 -11.59 1.35 12.57
N ASN A 97 -12.89 1.16 12.43
CA ASN A 97 -13.56 1.46 11.18
C ASN A 97 -13.61 2.98 10.93
N ARG A 98 -14.17 3.40 9.79
CA ARG A 98 -14.27 4.83 9.45
C ARG A 98 -15.10 5.67 10.43
N MET A 99 -15.96 5.05 11.24
CA MET A 99 -16.70 5.72 12.30
C MET A 99 -15.96 5.78 13.63
N GLY A 100 -14.77 5.12 13.71
CA GLY A 100 -13.98 5.03 14.91
C GLY A 100 -14.37 3.86 15.81
N MET A 101 -15.34 3.02 15.41
CA MET A 101 -15.74 1.84 16.20
C MET A 101 -14.57 0.84 16.26
N ARG A 102 -14.33 0.34 17.46
CA ARG A 102 -13.28 -0.62 17.75
C ARG A 102 -13.66 -2.04 17.31
N ILE A 103 -12.78 -2.68 16.56
CA ILE A 103 -12.94 -4.07 16.10
C ILE A 103 -11.69 -4.84 16.54
N GLU A 104 -11.85 -5.83 17.40
CA GLU A 104 -10.77 -6.68 17.89
C GLU A 104 -10.78 -8.05 17.21
N ARG A 105 -9.58 -8.55 16.94
CA ARG A 105 -9.30 -9.92 16.49
C ARG A 105 -8.11 -10.47 17.26
N THR A 106 -7.89 -11.78 17.16
CA THR A 106 -6.73 -12.45 17.73
C THR A 106 -5.90 -13.07 16.60
N LEU A 107 -4.59 -12.90 16.62
CA LEU A 107 -3.71 -13.66 15.73
C LEU A 107 -3.72 -15.13 16.16
N VAL A 108 -3.99 -16.04 15.22
CA VAL A 108 -3.98 -17.50 15.46
C VAL A 108 -2.85 -18.21 14.72
N GLY A 109 -2.21 -17.55 13.77
CA GLY A 109 -1.07 -18.08 13.03
C GLY A 109 -0.21 -16.96 12.45
N VAL A 110 1.09 -17.21 12.29
CA VAL A 110 2.04 -16.28 11.66
C VAL A 110 3.07 -17.07 10.87
N ILE A 111 3.30 -16.70 9.61
CA ILE A 111 4.32 -17.25 8.73
C ILE A 111 5.24 -16.13 8.26
N GLY A 112 6.55 -16.29 8.46
CA GLY A 112 7.56 -15.43 7.84
C GLY A 112 7.67 -15.69 6.34
N VAL A 113 7.85 -14.63 5.56
CA VAL A 113 7.98 -14.67 4.11
C VAL A 113 9.32 -14.03 3.71
N VAL A 114 9.64 -13.99 2.43
CA VAL A 114 10.84 -13.34 1.91
C VAL A 114 10.76 -11.81 2.07
N GLY A 115 11.90 -11.14 2.18
CA GLY A 115 11.99 -9.68 2.12
C GLY A 115 11.52 -8.95 3.38
N ASP A 116 11.68 -9.53 4.55
CA ASP A 116 11.26 -8.98 5.85
C ASP A 116 9.73 -8.83 5.99
N VAL A 117 8.98 -9.75 5.39
CA VAL A 117 7.51 -9.80 5.47
C VAL A 117 7.07 -10.99 6.32
N ALA A 118 6.05 -10.80 7.13
CA ALA A 118 5.30 -11.88 7.75
C ALA A 118 3.80 -11.73 7.46
N VAL A 119 3.11 -12.85 7.27
CA VAL A 119 1.66 -12.94 7.14
C VAL A 119 1.07 -13.48 8.41
N GLY A 120 0.08 -12.80 8.95
CA GLY A 120 -0.68 -13.24 10.11
C GLY A 120 -2.10 -13.66 9.73
N LEU A 121 -2.61 -14.71 10.39
CA LEU A 121 -3.99 -15.15 10.29
C LEU A 121 -4.78 -14.66 11.51
N LEU A 122 -5.89 -14.01 11.28
CA LEU A 122 -6.85 -13.62 12.31
C LEU A 122 -7.78 -14.81 12.65
N ASP A 123 -8.29 -14.84 13.87
CA ASP A 123 -9.23 -15.87 14.36
C ASP A 123 -10.52 -15.93 13.53
N SER A 124 -10.97 -14.82 12.99
CA SER A 124 -12.15 -14.74 12.14
C SER A 124 -12.06 -13.59 11.13
N ASP A 125 -12.94 -13.60 10.13
CA ASP A 125 -13.06 -12.52 9.15
C ASP A 125 -13.34 -11.18 9.83
N VAL A 126 -12.74 -10.14 9.32
CA VAL A 126 -13.12 -8.79 9.71
C VAL A 126 -14.44 -8.37 9.06
N PRO A 127 -15.21 -7.47 9.69
CA PRO A 127 -16.44 -6.90 9.11
C PRO A 127 -16.17 -6.23 7.75
N PRO A 128 -17.19 -6.14 6.87
CA PRO A 128 -17.02 -5.60 5.51
C PRO A 128 -16.71 -4.10 5.45
N ASP A 129 -16.92 -3.37 6.52
CA ASP A 129 -16.64 -1.94 6.68
C ASP A 129 -15.17 -1.64 7.01
N LEU A 130 -14.33 -2.68 7.20
CA LEU A 130 -12.88 -2.52 7.22
C LEU A 130 -12.28 -2.67 5.82
N LYS A 131 -11.37 -1.77 5.50
CA LYS A 131 -10.68 -1.76 4.21
C LYS A 131 -9.69 -2.93 4.09
N VAL A 132 -9.87 -3.74 3.05
CA VAL A 132 -8.87 -4.70 2.59
C VAL A 132 -8.12 -4.05 1.44
N TYR A 133 -6.79 -3.91 1.57
CA TYR A 133 -5.99 -3.24 0.55
C TYR A 133 -5.59 -4.19 -0.57
N ALA A 134 -5.68 -3.68 -1.80
CA ALA A 134 -5.11 -4.34 -2.96
C ALA A 134 -3.58 -4.13 -2.98
N LEU A 135 -2.87 -5.06 -3.61
CA LEU A 135 -1.46 -4.90 -3.99
C LEU A 135 -1.38 -4.49 -5.47
N PRO A 136 -0.25 -3.91 -5.93
CA PRO A 136 -0.06 -3.63 -7.34
C PRO A 136 -0.20 -4.90 -8.19
N ALA A 137 -0.96 -4.86 -9.27
CA ALA A 137 -0.95 -5.95 -10.24
C ALA A 137 0.46 -6.08 -10.86
N PRO A 138 0.97 -7.31 -11.09
CA PRO A 138 2.26 -7.51 -11.74
C PRO A 138 2.32 -6.82 -13.09
N ARG A 139 3.45 -6.20 -13.40
CA ARG A 139 3.76 -5.60 -14.69
C ARG A 139 5.25 -5.68 -14.96
N GLU A 140 5.65 -5.56 -16.21
CA GLU A 140 7.05 -5.68 -16.63
C GLU A 140 7.91 -4.56 -16.08
N ASP A 141 7.35 -3.35 -15.99
CA ASP A 141 8.09 -2.17 -15.56
C ASP A 141 7.30 -1.30 -14.58
N PHE A 142 7.89 -1.03 -13.44
CA PHE A 142 7.41 -0.11 -12.41
C PHE A 142 8.22 1.21 -12.35
N SER A 143 9.10 1.46 -13.32
CA SER A 143 9.93 2.68 -13.33
C SER A 143 9.09 3.96 -13.32
N LEU A 144 7.88 3.93 -13.87
CA LEU A 144 6.91 5.03 -13.86
C LEU A 144 6.48 5.46 -12.45
N LEU A 145 6.68 4.62 -11.43
CA LEU A 145 6.43 5.01 -10.04
C LEU A 145 7.52 5.94 -9.49
N LYS A 146 8.73 5.90 -10.05
CA LYS A 146 9.83 6.78 -9.61
C LYS A 146 9.46 8.25 -9.81
N GLY A 147 9.70 9.06 -8.78
CA GLY A 147 9.33 10.48 -8.77
C GLY A 147 7.86 10.75 -8.45
N THR A 148 7.02 9.72 -8.33
CA THR A 148 5.63 9.89 -7.88
C THR A 148 5.54 9.91 -6.36
N THR A 149 4.39 10.35 -5.84
CA THR A 149 4.16 10.50 -4.41
C THR A 149 3.44 9.28 -3.84
N ALA A 150 3.93 8.78 -2.71
CA ALA A 150 3.28 7.75 -1.89
C ALA A 150 2.75 8.36 -0.59
N ALA A 151 1.60 7.88 -0.12
CA ALA A 151 1.11 8.13 1.23
C ALA A 151 1.80 7.14 2.19
N VAL A 152 2.56 7.67 3.13
CA VAL A 152 3.38 6.93 4.08
C VAL A 152 2.79 7.09 5.47
N THR A 153 2.75 6.03 6.25
CA THR A 153 2.25 6.09 7.63
C THR A 153 3.37 5.88 8.65
N GLY A 154 3.10 6.17 9.91
CA GLY A 154 4.06 5.95 10.98
C GLY A 154 3.36 5.61 12.29
N GLN A 155 4.13 5.11 13.27
CA GLN A 155 3.66 4.66 14.59
C GLN A 155 2.80 5.70 15.33
N ASN A 156 2.96 6.99 15.01
CA ASN A 156 2.16 8.07 15.59
C ASN A 156 0.79 8.24 14.92
N ARG A 157 0.38 7.31 14.05
CA ARG A 157 -0.93 7.31 13.39
C ARG A 157 -1.16 8.58 12.57
N ARG A 158 -0.14 8.94 11.78
CA ARG A 158 -0.12 10.10 10.87
C ARG A 158 0.11 9.64 9.45
N ILE A 159 -0.39 10.42 8.50
CA ILE A 159 -0.13 10.23 7.06
C ILE A 159 0.86 11.30 6.61
N PHE A 160 1.90 10.85 5.92
CA PHE A 160 2.93 11.68 5.31
C PHE A 160 3.00 11.39 3.82
N PHE A 161 3.71 12.23 3.08
CA PHE A 161 3.90 12.05 1.64
C PHE A 161 5.38 12.04 1.33
N HIS A 162 5.85 10.90 0.80
CA HIS A 162 7.23 10.74 0.35
C HIS A 162 7.26 10.52 -1.15
N GLU A 163 8.33 10.95 -1.80
CA GLU A 163 8.57 10.66 -3.20
C GLU A 163 9.21 9.29 -3.34
N ILE A 164 8.73 8.46 -4.26
CA ILE A 164 9.34 7.19 -4.59
C ILE A 164 10.66 7.45 -5.32
N ASP A 165 11.77 7.06 -4.71
CA ASP A 165 13.11 7.29 -5.26
C ASP A 165 13.57 6.15 -6.15
N ARG A 166 13.33 4.92 -5.72
CA ARG A 166 13.77 3.72 -6.44
C ARG A 166 12.76 2.59 -6.28
N VAL A 167 12.50 1.90 -7.39
CA VAL A 167 11.75 0.64 -7.42
C VAL A 167 12.67 -0.44 -7.97
N GLY A 168 12.94 -1.45 -7.17
CA GLY A 168 13.70 -2.64 -7.55
C GLY A 168 12.80 -3.84 -7.76
N SER A 169 13.38 -4.99 -8.07
CA SER A 169 12.64 -6.24 -8.30
C SER A 169 11.88 -6.74 -7.05
N THR A 170 12.39 -6.48 -5.85
CA THR A 170 11.79 -6.95 -4.58
C THR A 170 11.72 -5.87 -3.51
N SER A 171 12.23 -4.66 -3.77
CA SER A 171 12.29 -3.58 -2.79
C SER A 171 11.90 -2.24 -3.41
N ILE A 172 11.40 -1.35 -2.58
CA ILE A 172 11.10 0.04 -2.94
C ILE A 172 11.72 0.96 -1.89
N ALA A 173 12.19 2.12 -2.32
CA ALA A 173 12.78 3.12 -1.43
C ALA A 173 12.22 4.51 -1.75
N PHE A 174 12.18 5.35 -0.71
CA PHE A 174 11.66 6.70 -0.78
C PHE A 174 12.76 7.71 -0.53
N ARG A 175 12.60 8.93 -1.04
CA ARG A 175 13.54 10.01 -0.77
C ARG A 175 13.44 10.47 0.67
N HIS A 176 14.58 10.80 1.23
CA HIS A 176 14.66 11.41 2.55
C HIS A 176 13.82 12.70 2.58
N PRO A 177 13.03 12.97 3.63
CA PRO A 177 12.14 14.13 3.73
C PRO A 177 12.80 15.49 3.44
N LYS A 178 14.10 15.64 3.75
CA LYS A 178 14.87 16.88 3.50
C LYS A 178 15.00 17.23 2.01
N VAL A 179 14.84 16.26 1.11
CA VAL A 179 14.94 16.47 -0.34
C VAL A 179 13.58 16.42 -1.03
N THR A 180 12.49 16.11 -0.29
CA THR A 180 11.13 16.16 -0.84
C THR A 180 10.66 17.59 -1.00
N LYS A 181 10.03 17.89 -2.14
CA LYS A 181 9.50 19.23 -2.45
C LYS A 181 8.26 19.63 -1.63
N HIS A 182 7.72 18.69 -0.89
CA HIS A 182 6.41 18.83 -0.24
C HIS A 182 6.60 18.82 1.26
N GLY A 183 6.47 19.85 1.99
CA GLY A 183 6.67 19.97 3.45
C GLY A 183 5.96 18.94 4.36
N TRP A 184 5.43 17.84 3.80
CA TRP A 184 4.71 16.77 4.47
C TRP A 184 5.53 15.49 4.69
N GLY A 185 6.84 15.55 4.48
CA GLY A 185 7.73 14.42 4.73
C GLY A 185 7.97 14.19 6.22
N LYS A 186 8.25 12.94 6.59
CA LYS A 186 8.66 12.53 7.94
C LYS A 186 9.92 11.69 7.84
N ASN A 187 10.89 11.95 8.71
CA ASN A 187 11.99 11.02 8.92
C ASN A 187 11.48 9.79 9.69
N LEU A 188 11.47 8.63 9.05
CA LEU A 188 11.07 7.38 9.69
C LEU A 188 12.12 6.95 10.69
N VAL A 189 11.68 6.48 11.84
CA VAL A 189 12.52 6.13 12.98
C VAL A 189 12.19 4.74 13.51
N LYS A 190 13.00 4.24 14.43
CA LYS A 190 12.72 2.98 15.13
C LYS A 190 11.29 2.96 15.68
N GLY A 191 10.55 1.89 15.40
CA GLY A 191 9.13 1.73 15.74
C GLY A 191 8.17 2.04 14.58
N ASP A 192 8.65 2.68 13.50
CA ASP A 192 7.85 2.82 12.29
C ASP A 192 7.84 1.54 11.43
N SER A 193 8.61 0.51 11.77
CA SER A 193 8.64 -0.79 11.09
C SER A 193 7.26 -1.41 10.99
N GLY A 194 6.92 -1.94 9.82
CA GLY A 194 5.63 -2.55 9.52
C GLY A 194 4.51 -1.55 9.19
N ASN A 195 4.70 -0.24 9.38
CA ASN A 195 3.73 0.74 8.92
C ASN A 195 3.66 0.76 7.39
N PRO A 196 2.45 0.81 6.81
CA PRO A 196 2.29 0.71 5.37
C PRO A 196 2.55 2.02 4.63
N SER A 197 3.05 1.87 3.39
CA SER A 197 3.03 2.89 2.35
C SER A 197 2.06 2.53 1.24
N PHE A 198 1.35 3.52 0.73
CA PHE A 198 0.34 3.35 -0.31
C PHE A 198 0.63 4.22 -1.52
N PHE A 199 0.44 3.64 -2.70
CA PHE A 199 0.22 4.41 -3.92
C PHE A 199 -1.27 4.72 -4.04
N ILE A 200 -1.61 5.91 -4.54
CA ILE A 200 -3.00 6.31 -4.71
C ILE A 200 -3.34 6.20 -6.20
N SER A 201 -4.13 5.19 -6.53
CA SER A 201 -4.58 4.93 -7.89
C SER A 201 -6.08 5.20 -8.00
N LYS A 202 -6.46 6.24 -8.77
CA LYS A 202 -7.88 6.59 -8.98
C LYS A 202 -8.67 6.72 -7.66
N GLY A 203 -8.08 7.38 -6.67
CA GLY A 203 -8.69 7.59 -5.34
C GLY A 203 -8.66 6.37 -4.40
N GLU A 204 -8.08 5.26 -4.81
CA GLU A 204 -7.93 4.07 -3.98
C GLU A 204 -6.50 3.90 -3.48
N LEU A 205 -6.36 3.55 -2.19
CA LEU A 205 -5.08 3.19 -1.59
C LEU A 205 -4.68 1.77 -2.04
N VAL A 206 -3.53 1.66 -2.69
CA VAL A 206 -2.89 0.40 -3.08
C VAL A 206 -1.65 0.22 -2.23
N LEU A 207 -1.58 -0.86 -1.46
CA LEU A 207 -0.47 -1.14 -0.57
C LEU A 207 0.78 -1.51 -1.39
N ILE A 208 1.82 -0.69 -1.33
CA ILE A 208 3.05 -0.89 -2.12
C ILE A 208 4.22 -1.39 -1.28
N GLU A 209 4.18 -1.16 0.05
CA GLU A 209 5.32 -1.48 0.93
C GLU A 209 4.89 -1.46 2.40
N THR A 210 5.67 -2.11 3.27
CA THR A 210 5.70 -1.88 4.72
C THR A 210 7.14 -1.62 5.16
N HIS A 211 7.33 -0.62 6.06
CA HIS A 211 8.67 -0.13 6.39
C HIS A 211 9.56 -1.17 7.05
N THR A 212 10.76 -1.32 6.52
CA THR A 212 11.87 -2.09 7.10
C THR A 212 12.96 -1.16 7.61
N SER A 213 13.24 -0.07 6.90
CA SER A 213 14.33 0.86 7.20
C SER A 213 13.81 2.27 7.48
N GLY A 214 14.57 3.01 8.30
CA GLY A 214 14.29 4.40 8.64
C GLY A 214 14.71 5.42 7.55
N GLY A 215 14.83 6.67 7.93
CA GLY A 215 15.17 7.76 7.02
C GLY A 215 14.01 8.12 6.08
N GLY A 216 14.23 8.13 4.78
CA GLY A 216 13.17 8.27 3.79
C GLY A 216 12.20 7.11 3.78
N GLY A 217 12.67 5.95 4.22
CA GLY A 217 11.94 4.69 4.23
C GLY A 217 12.32 3.78 3.07
N SER A 218 12.34 2.48 3.35
CA SER A 218 12.40 1.44 2.34
C SER A 218 11.91 0.12 2.91
N GLY A 219 11.44 -0.76 2.04
CA GLY A 219 10.97 -2.10 2.43
C GLY A 219 10.67 -2.98 1.23
N PRO A 220 9.98 -4.11 1.46
CA PRO A 220 9.59 -5.05 0.42
C PRO A 220 8.58 -4.39 -0.54
N PHE A 221 8.79 -4.55 -1.84
CA PHE A 221 7.89 -4.02 -2.86
C PHE A 221 6.80 -5.03 -3.21
N TYR A 222 5.56 -4.73 -2.86
CA TYR A 222 4.43 -5.64 -3.07
C TYR A 222 3.94 -5.73 -4.54
N GLY A 223 4.52 -4.99 -5.46
CA GLY A 223 4.36 -5.21 -6.90
C GLY A 223 5.27 -6.32 -7.46
N SER A 224 6.22 -6.80 -6.66
CA SER A 224 7.13 -7.90 -7.03
C SER A 224 6.38 -9.22 -7.21
N PRO A 225 6.48 -9.88 -8.40
CA PRO A 225 5.88 -11.20 -8.61
C PRO A 225 6.37 -12.23 -7.59
N LEU A 226 7.67 -12.21 -7.26
CA LEU A 226 8.26 -13.13 -6.27
C LEU A 226 7.63 -12.93 -4.89
N ILE A 227 7.50 -11.69 -4.43
CA ILE A 227 6.89 -11.40 -3.12
C ILE A 227 5.41 -11.82 -3.13
N GLN A 228 4.66 -11.53 -4.20
CA GLN A 228 3.25 -11.90 -4.31
C GLN A 228 3.04 -13.42 -4.34
N GLU A 229 3.90 -14.17 -5.02
CA GLU A 229 3.89 -15.64 -5.00
C GLU A 229 4.04 -16.16 -3.57
N LYS A 230 5.05 -15.68 -2.84
CA LYS A 230 5.33 -16.11 -1.46
C LYS A 230 4.22 -15.68 -0.48
N LEU A 231 3.65 -14.48 -0.65
CA LEU A 231 2.49 -14.03 0.11
C LEU A 231 1.27 -14.93 -0.14
N SER A 232 0.99 -15.24 -1.41
CA SER A 232 -0.14 -16.10 -1.79
C SER A 232 0.02 -17.51 -1.23
N ALA A 233 1.23 -18.07 -1.26
CA ALA A 233 1.54 -19.37 -0.65
C ALA A 233 1.30 -19.34 0.87
N ALA A 234 1.80 -18.33 1.57
CA ALA A 234 1.61 -18.18 3.02
C ALA A 234 0.12 -18.01 3.39
N ILE A 235 -0.64 -17.22 2.64
CA ILE A 235 -2.08 -17.04 2.81
C ILE A 235 -2.80 -18.39 2.67
N THR A 236 -2.50 -19.14 1.59
CA THR A 236 -3.11 -20.46 1.34
C THR A 236 -2.76 -21.47 2.43
N THR A 237 -1.52 -21.46 2.92
CA THR A 237 -1.08 -22.33 4.01
C THR A 237 -1.79 -22.03 5.33
N LEU A 238 -1.97 -20.74 5.65
CA LEU A 238 -2.64 -20.32 6.89
C LEU A 238 -4.14 -20.57 6.86
N ALA A 239 -4.81 -20.24 5.74
CA ALA A 239 -6.22 -20.55 5.52
C ALA A 239 -6.53 -20.58 4.01
N PRO A 240 -6.89 -21.74 3.45
CA PRO A 240 -7.24 -21.84 2.03
C PRO A 240 -8.52 -21.05 1.71
N GLY A 241 -8.66 -20.69 0.43
CA GLY A 241 -9.85 -19.97 -0.07
C GLY A 241 -9.72 -18.45 -0.10
N TYR A 242 -8.72 -17.86 0.56
CA TYR A 242 -8.44 -16.43 0.48
C TYR A 242 -7.44 -16.11 -0.62
N ARG A 243 -7.61 -14.96 -1.26
CA ARG A 243 -6.72 -14.49 -2.34
C ARG A 243 -6.39 -13.02 -2.18
N LEU A 244 -5.18 -12.65 -2.59
CA LEU A 244 -4.78 -11.25 -2.71
C LEU A 244 -5.64 -10.55 -3.77
N ARG A 245 -6.03 -9.33 -3.49
CA ARG A 245 -6.64 -8.44 -4.47
C ARG A 245 -5.54 -7.64 -5.15
N LEU A 246 -5.51 -7.67 -6.47
CA LEU A 246 -4.51 -6.96 -7.28
C LEU A 246 -5.17 -5.80 -8.01
N LYS A 247 -4.45 -4.69 -8.17
CA LYS A 247 -4.92 -3.49 -8.84
C LYS A 247 -3.85 -2.92 -9.79
N SER A 248 -4.22 -2.64 -11.01
CA SER A 248 -3.37 -1.91 -11.97
C SER A 248 -3.14 -0.48 -11.47
N LEU A 249 -1.87 -0.04 -11.52
CA LEU A 249 -1.43 1.30 -11.16
C LEU A 249 -1.39 2.21 -12.38
#